data_267e32ca921f6ad1876afee691af069f
#
_entry.id   267e32ca921f6ad1876afee691af069f
#
_cell.length_a   1.000
_cell.length_b   1.000
_cell.length_c   1.000
_cell.angle_alpha   90.00
_cell.angle_beta   90.00
_cell.angle_gamma   90.00
#
_symmetry.space_group_name_H-M   'P 1'
#
loop_
_entity.id
_entity.type
_entity.pdbx_description
1 polymer ?
#
loop_
_entity_poly.entity_id
_entity_poly.type
_entity_poly.pdbx_seq_one_letter_code
_entity_poly.pdbx_strand_id
1 'polypeptide(L)'
;HEPMVAMADLYATIILPEQVVTPLQEPAMNWQEFIMQLAKVIYWSGMLLLATRFFVQLGSIIRLHFQCSKSKIQGVRVHLLKKKTGPFSFFHWIFIHPQSHTESEISEIITHEETHARQYHSVDVLISEIMCIFCWFNPFIWLMKREAYSCPF
;
A
#
# COMPACT_ATOMS: atom_id res chain seq x y z
N HIS A 1 -82.56 33.52 -25.61
CA HIS A 1 -81.57 32.65 -26.28
C HIS A 1 -80.09 33.02 -26.00
N GLU A 2 -79.82 34.05 -25.20
CA GLU A 2 -78.46 34.55 -24.98
C GLU A 2 -77.73 34.08 -23.72
N PRO A 3 -78.34 33.44 -22.68
CA PRO A 3 -77.54 33.11 -21.50
C PRO A 3 -76.72 31.83 -21.67
N MET A 4 -77.02 30.95 -22.64
CA MET A 4 -76.30 29.68 -22.81
C MET A 4 -75.00 29.82 -23.56
N VAL A 5 -74.87 30.80 -24.44
CA VAL A 5 -73.65 31.07 -25.20
C VAL A 5 -72.57 31.69 -24.29
N ALA A 6 -73.00 32.59 -23.38
CA ALA A 6 -72.07 33.21 -22.42
C ALA A 6 -71.48 32.24 -21.41
N MET A 7 -72.20 31.17 -21.08
CA MET A 7 -71.63 30.10 -20.21
C MET A 7 -70.62 29.19 -20.94
N ALA A 8 -70.87 28.94 -22.23
CA ALA A 8 -69.91 28.13 -23.02
C ALA A 8 -68.55 28.85 -23.20
N ASP A 9 -68.62 30.20 -23.40
CA ASP A 9 -67.36 30.99 -23.48
C ASP A 9 -66.63 31.09 -22.12
N LEU A 10 -67.33 31.02 -20.98
CA LEU A 10 -66.73 31.06 -19.67
C LEU A 10 -65.99 29.74 -19.38
N TYR A 11 -66.50 28.60 -19.87
CA TYR A 11 -65.80 27.32 -19.74
C TYR A 11 -64.64 27.19 -20.70
N ALA A 12 -64.64 27.86 -21.82
CA ALA A 12 -63.55 27.87 -22.79
C ALA A 12 -62.33 28.70 -22.33
N THR A 13 -62.51 29.59 -21.36
CA THR A 13 -61.41 30.45 -20.83
C THR A 13 -60.70 29.85 -19.61
N ILE A 14 -61.19 28.72 -19.01
CA ILE A 14 -60.45 27.98 -18.04
C ILE A 14 -59.54 26.98 -18.78
N ILE A 15 -58.62 27.49 -19.58
CA ILE A 15 -57.49 26.72 -20.03
C ILE A 15 -56.60 26.56 -18.79
N LEU A 16 -56.72 25.44 -18.14
CA LEU A 16 -55.68 25.02 -17.17
C LEU A 16 -54.34 25.13 -17.92
N PRO A 17 -53.36 25.81 -17.34
CA PRO A 17 -52.03 25.80 -17.94
C PRO A 17 -51.63 24.32 -18.08
N GLU A 18 -51.41 23.92 -19.32
CA GLU A 18 -50.87 22.61 -19.64
C GLU A 18 -49.57 22.49 -18.84
N GLN A 19 -49.64 21.82 -17.66
CA GLN A 19 -48.43 21.45 -16.95
C GLN A 19 -47.74 20.45 -17.86
N VAL A 20 -46.75 20.97 -18.57
CA VAL A 20 -45.76 20.15 -19.25
C VAL A 20 -45.10 19.32 -18.13
N VAL A 21 -45.64 18.12 -17.91
CA VAL A 21 -45.01 17.14 -17.07
C VAL A 21 -43.72 16.73 -17.82
N THR A 22 -42.66 17.46 -17.56
CA THR A 22 -41.33 17.02 -17.96
C THR A 22 -41.14 15.65 -17.29
N PRO A 23 -41.02 14.56 -18.06
CA PRO A 23 -40.73 13.27 -17.45
C PRO A 23 -39.48 13.46 -16.62
N LEU A 24 -39.54 13.11 -15.34
CA LEU A 24 -38.35 13.02 -14.51
C LEU A 24 -37.40 12.09 -15.25
N GLN A 25 -36.45 12.70 -15.92
CA GLN A 25 -35.39 11.98 -16.62
C GLN A 25 -34.58 11.32 -15.47
N GLU A 26 -34.89 10.08 -15.20
CA GLU A 26 -34.04 9.31 -14.27
C GLU A 26 -32.62 9.47 -14.77
N PRO A 27 -31.69 9.87 -13.90
CA PRO A 27 -30.30 10.07 -14.31
C PRO A 27 -29.81 8.73 -14.86
N ALA A 28 -29.70 8.63 -16.19
CA ALA A 28 -29.15 7.46 -16.83
C ALA A 28 -27.78 7.20 -16.20
N MET A 29 -27.62 6.05 -15.55
CA MET A 29 -26.36 5.69 -14.89
C MET A 29 -25.23 5.80 -15.90
N ASN A 30 -24.32 6.73 -15.68
CA ASN A 30 -23.15 6.88 -16.53
C ASN A 30 -22.15 5.76 -16.19
N TRP A 31 -22.22 4.67 -16.94
CA TRP A 31 -21.37 3.50 -16.77
C TRP A 31 -19.89 3.84 -16.79
N GLN A 32 -19.48 4.85 -17.55
CA GLN A 32 -18.07 5.28 -17.59
C GLN A 32 -17.65 5.89 -16.25
N GLU A 33 -18.44 6.75 -15.66
CA GLU A 33 -18.17 7.33 -14.34
C GLU A 33 -18.16 6.24 -13.25
N PHE A 34 -19.10 5.33 -13.29
CA PHE A 34 -19.17 4.22 -12.36
C PHE A 34 -17.90 3.35 -12.41
N ILE A 35 -17.47 2.95 -13.62
CA ILE A 35 -16.25 2.14 -13.82
C ILE A 35 -15.03 2.91 -13.35
N MET A 36 -14.93 4.21 -13.65
CA MET A 36 -13.83 5.06 -13.20
C MET A 36 -13.76 5.17 -11.68
N GLN A 37 -14.89 5.32 -11.00
CA GLN A 37 -14.96 5.38 -9.54
C GLN A 37 -14.58 4.03 -8.93
N LEU A 38 -15.08 2.94 -9.48
CA LEU A 38 -14.74 1.59 -9.05
C LEU A 38 -13.23 1.33 -9.18
N ALA A 39 -12.63 1.69 -10.31
CA ALA A 39 -11.19 1.56 -10.54
C ALA A 39 -10.37 2.36 -9.52
N LYS A 40 -10.79 3.60 -9.20
CA LYS A 40 -10.15 4.41 -8.16
C LYS A 40 -10.22 3.74 -6.79
N VAL A 41 -11.39 3.23 -6.41
CA VAL A 41 -11.57 2.56 -5.11
C VAL A 41 -10.66 1.32 -5.01
N ILE A 42 -10.62 0.50 -6.06
CA ILE A 42 -9.75 -0.68 -6.11
C ILE A 42 -8.27 -0.26 -6.00
N TYR A 43 -7.85 0.76 -6.75
CA TYR A 43 -6.48 1.24 -6.70
C TYR A 43 -6.07 1.72 -5.30
N TRP A 44 -6.87 2.60 -4.70
CA TRP A 44 -6.57 3.15 -3.38
C TRP A 44 -6.63 2.11 -2.27
N SER A 45 -7.56 1.15 -2.34
CA SER A 45 -7.65 0.06 -1.37
C SER A 45 -6.43 -0.86 -1.43
N GLY A 46 -5.97 -1.23 -2.63
CA GLY A 46 -4.76 -2.02 -2.82
C GLY A 46 -3.51 -1.30 -2.32
N MET A 47 -3.38 -0.01 -2.64
CA MET A 47 -2.28 0.84 -2.16
C MET A 47 -2.27 0.94 -0.63
N LEU A 48 -3.43 1.18 0.00
CA LEU A 48 -3.55 1.28 1.45
C LEU A 48 -3.18 -0.03 2.16
N LEU A 49 -3.61 -1.17 1.62
CA LEU A 49 -3.28 -2.49 2.16
C LEU A 49 -1.78 -2.74 2.14
N LEU A 50 -1.11 -2.49 1.01
CA LEU A 50 0.33 -2.68 0.87
C LEU A 50 1.13 -1.69 1.72
N ALA A 51 0.69 -0.43 1.80
CA ALA A 51 1.30 0.57 2.67
C ALA A 51 1.20 0.16 4.15
N THR A 52 0.04 -0.29 4.59
CA THR A 52 -0.14 -0.78 5.97
C THR A 52 0.79 -1.95 6.26
N ARG A 53 0.88 -2.92 5.36
CA ARG A 53 1.81 -4.05 5.48
C ARG A 53 3.26 -3.57 5.58
N PHE A 54 3.67 -2.64 4.75
CA PHE A 54 5.02 -2.07 4.75
C PHE A 54 5.35 -1.38 6.08
N PHE A 55 4.45 -0.53 6.59
CA PHE A 55 4.66 0.16 7.87
C PHE A 55 4.69 -0.81 9.05
N VAL A 56 3.89 -1.87 9.04
CA VAL A 56 3.93 -2.92 10.07
C VAL A 56 5.28 -3.65 10.05
N GLN A 57 5.78 -3.99 8.86
CA GLN A 57 7.09 -4.64 8.73
C GLN A 57 8.22 -3.73 9.19
N LEU A 58 8.23 -2.47 8.74
CA LEU A 58 9.23 -1.48 9.14
C LEU A 58 9.18 -1.22 10.65
N GLY A 59 7.99 -1.04 11.20
CA GLY A 59 7.79 -0.85 12.65
C GLY A 59 8.26 -2.06 13.46
N SER A 60 8.09 -3.28 12.94
CA SER A 60 8.60 -4.50 13.57
C SER A 60 10.13 -4.51 13.66
N ILE A 61 10.82 -4.12 12.58
CA ILE A 61 12.28 -4.02 12.56
C ILE A 61 12.78 -2.94 13.53
N ILE A 62 12.14 -1.77 13.52
CA ILE A 62 12.48 -0.67 14.44
C ILE A 62 12.25 -1.11 15.89
N ARG A 63 11.13 -1.75 16.18
CA ARG A 63 10.84 -2.30 17.52
C ARG A 63 11.90 -3.29 17.96
N LEU A 64 12.32 -4.17 17.06
CA LEU A 64 13.37 -5.14 17.31
C LEU A 64 14.70 -4.46 17.65
N HIS A 65 15.06 -3.40 16.93
CA HIS A 65 16.25 -2.59 17.22
C HIS A 65 16.26 -2.03 18.65
N PHE A 66 15.11 -1.55 19.14
CA PHE A 66 14.99 -1.01 20.50
C PHE A 66 14.95 -2.11 21.59
N GLN A 67 14.49 -3.31 21.25
CA GLN A 67 14.35 -4.40 22.21
C GLN A 67 15.62 -5.28 22.33
N CYS A 68 16.50 -5.25 21.32
CA CYS A 68 17.71 -6.05 21.32
C CYS A 68 18.81 -5.46 22.21
N SER A 69 19.54 -6.33 22.91
CA SER A 69 20.75 -5.94 23.62
C SER A 69 21.86 -5.60 22.62
N LYS A 70 22.48 -4.46 22.81
CA LYS A 70 23.58 -4.00 21.95
C LYS A 70 24.89 -4.57 22.50
N SER A 71 25.66 -5.25 21.67
CA SER A 71 27.01 -5.70 21.98
C SER A 71 27.99 -5.25 20.90
N LYS A 72 29.26 -5.15 21.25
CA LYS A 72 30.33 -4.91 20.28
C LYS A 72 31.12 -6.21 20.14
N ILE A 73 31.13 -6.77 18.95
CA ILE A 73 31.92 -7.94 18.59
C ILE A 73 32.89 -7.51 17.51
N GLN A 74 34.18 -7.62 17.71
CA GLN A 74 35.24 -7.23 16.78
C GLN A 74 35.17 -5.76 16.31
N GLY A 75 34.70 -4.85 17.17
CA GLY A 75 34.54 -3.44 16.83
C GLY A 75 33.23 -3.06 16.12
N VAL A 76 32.47 -4.05 15.64
CA VAL A 76 31.18 -3.84 14.97
C VAL A 76 30.03 -3.88 16.00
N ARG A 77 29.06 -2.98 15.85
CA ARG A 77 27.86 -2.95 16.68
C ARG A 77 26.86 -4.01 16.21
N VAL A 78 26.63 -5.01 17.07
CA VAL A 78 25.73 -6.13 16.79
C VAL A 78 24.56 -6.11 17.76
N HIS A 79 23.37 -6.41 17.26
CA HIS A 79 22.15 -6.53 18.03
C HIS A 79 21.87 -8.01 18.32
N LEU A 80 21.91 -8.37 19.60
CA LEU A 80 21.69 -9.75 20.03
C LEU A 80 20.20 -10.06 20.11
N LEU A 81 19.77 -11.01 19.28
CA LEU A 81 18.40 -11.52 19.25
C LEU A 81 18.21 -12.58 20.35
N LYS A 82 17.09 -12.48 21.07
CA LYS A 82 16.66 -13.52 22.01
C LYS A 82 15.96 -14.69 21.32
N LYS A 83 15.39 -14.44 20.14
CA LYS A 83 14.66 -15.44 19.37
C LYS A 83 15.58 -16.08 18.34
N LYS A 84 15.48 -17.41 18.18
CA LYS A 84 16.23 -18.17 17.18
C LYS A 84 15.73 -17.79 15.76
N THR A 85 16.42 -16.83 15.17
CA THR A 85 16.18 -16.34 13.80
C THR A 85 17.54 -16.32 13.12
N GLY A 86 17.59 -16.56 11.81
CA GLY A 86 18.83 -16.44 11.05
C GLY A 86 19.44 -15.05 11.18
N PRO A 87 20.75 -14.89 10.98
CA PRO A 87 21.40 -13.60 10.95
C PRO A 87 20.82 -12.76 9.79
N PHE A 88 20.66 -11.45 10.01
CA PHE A 88 20.27 -10.51 8.97
C PHE A 88 20.76 -9.11 9.31
N SER A 89 20.95 -8.28 8.27
CA SER A 89 21.32 -6.89 8.42
C SER A 89 20.23 -5.97 7.87
N PHE A 90 20.05 -4.81 8.52
CA PHE A 90 19.16 -3.75 8.03
C PHE A 90 19.86 -2.40 8.20
N PHE A 91 20.16 -1.71 7.11
CA PHE A 91 21.08 -0.57 7.06
C PHE A 91 22.44 -0.93 7.69
N HIS A 92 22.77 -0.32 8.84
CA HIS A 92 23.98 -0.54 9.61
C HIS A 92 23.76 -1.41 10.86
N TRP A 93 22.58 -2.03 10.99
CA TRP A 93 22.23 -2.86 12.14
C TRP A 93 22.35 -4.33 11.77
N ILE A 94 23.27 -5.01 12.40
CA ILE A 94 23.49 -6.44 12.23
C ILE A 94 22.81 -7.15 13.40
N PHE A 95 21.91 -8.08 13.09
CA PHE A 95 21.15 -8.86 14.06
C PHE A 95 21.61 -10.30 14.05
N ILE A 96 22.06 -10.81 15.19
CA ILE A 96 22.58 -12.19 15.33
C ILE A 96 22.00 -12.82 16.60
N HIS A 97 21.76 -14.14 16.54
CA HIS A 97 21.43 -14.97 17.69
C HIS A 97 22.71 -15.68 18.17
N PRO A 98 23.34 -15.26 19.30
CA PRO A 98 24.67 -15.71 19.68
C PRO A 98 24.74 -17.20 20.05
N GLN A 99 23.63 -17.78 20.55
CA GLN A 99 23.59 -19.18 20.99
C GLN A 99 23.51 -20.20 19.85
N SER A 100 23.34 -19.75 18.60
CA SER A 100 23.19 -20.61 17.43
C SER A 100 24.47 -20.80 16.64
N HIS A 101 25.54 -20.09 16.99
CA HIS A 101 26.77 -20.03 16.20
C HIS A 101 28.00 -20.06 17.08
N THR A 102 29.07 -20.65 16.56
CA THR A 102 30.41 -20.62 17.20
C THR A 102 31.09 -19.26 17.00
N GLU A 103 32.11 -18.93 17.80
CA GLU A 103 32.79 -17.62 17.67
C GLU A 103 33.43 -17.42 16.30
N SER A 104 33.92 -18.46 15.66
CA SER A 104 34.46 -18.41 14.29
C SER A 104 33.39 -18.13 13.27
N GLU A 105 32.24 -18.80 13.36
CA GLU A 105 31.09 -18.58 12.48
C GLU A 105 30.52 -17.16 12.64
N ILE A 106 30.46 -16.65 13.87
CA ILE A 106 30.03 -15.28 14.13
C ILE A 106 30.92 -14.27 13.41
N SER A 107 32.23 -14.49 13.37
CA SER A 107 33.18 -13.62 12.67
C SER A 107 32.91 -13.57 11.15
N GLU A 108 32.71 -14.74 10.55
CA GLU A 108 32.38 -14.84 9.11
C GLU A 108 31.05 -14.20 8.78
N ILE A 109 30.03 -14.45 9.59
CA ILE A 109 28.70 -13.85 9.45
C ILE A 109 28.76 -12.32 9.54
N ILE A 110 29.50 -11.77 10.53
CA ILE A 110 29.64 -10.32 10.68
C ILE A 110 30.29 -9.71 9.44
N THR A 111 31.36 -10.34 8.92
CA THR A 111 32.05 -9.84 7.72
C THR A 111 31.12 -9.86 6.50
N HIS A 112 30.33 -10.91 6.36
CA HIS A 112 29.34 -11.05 5.29
C HIS A 112 28.26 -9.98 5.40
N GLU A 113 27.63 -9.83 6.57
CA GLU A 113 26.55 -8.85 6.81
C GLU A 113 27.04 -7.40 6.74
N GLU A 114 28.32 -7.13 7.13
CA GLU A 114 28.91 -5.81 6.97
C GLU A 114 29.06 -5.43 5.50
N THR A 115 29.35 -6.38 4.64
CA THR A 115 29.40 -6.16 3.19
C THR A 115 28.03 -5.75 2.64
N HIS A 116 26.97 -6.43 3.04
CA HIS A 116 25.61 -6.07 2.67
C HIS A 116 25.18 -4.69 3.19
N ALA A 117 25.56 -4.38 4.44
CA ALA A 117 25.31 -3.06 5.02
C ALA A 117 26.03 -1.92 4.28
N ARG A 118 27.24 -2.16 3.80
CA ARG A 118 28.01 -1.18 3.00
C ARG A 118 27.42 -0.96 1.60
N GLN A 119 26.86 -1.99 0.98
CA GLN A 119 26.24 -1.92 -0.35
C GLN A 119 24.86 -1.25 -0.37
N TYR A 120 24.37 -0.77 0.77
CA TYR A 120 23.04 -0.15 0.90
C TYR A 120 21.89 -1.02 0.39
N HIS A 121 22.06 -2.35 0.41
CA HIS A 121 21.05 -3.30 -0.05
C HIS A 121 19.67 -3.06 0.60
N SER A 122 19.63 -2.63 1.85
CA SER A 122 18.39 -2.25 2.52
C SER A 122 17.65 -1.09 1.85
N VAL A 123 18.37 -0.18 1.20
CA VAL A 123 17.77 0.95 0.45
C VAL A 123 17.08 0.43 -0.80
N ASP A 124 17.70 -0.50 -1.51
CA ASP A 124 17.12 -1.12 -2.72
C ASP A 124 15.83 -1.88 -2.39
N VAL A 125 15.84 -2.61 -1.26
CA VAL A 125 14.65 -3.30 -0.75
C VAL A 125 13.55 -2.30 -0.40
N LEU A 126 13.86 -1.20 0.29
CA LEU A 126 12.87 -0.17 0.62
C LEU A 126 12.30 0.52 -0.63
N ILE A 127 13.15 0.83 -1.60
CA ILE A 127 12.71 1.43 -2.86
C ILE A 127 11.79 0.46 -3.61
N SER A 128 12.15 -0.82 -3.71
CA SER A 128 11.31 -1.82 -4.37
C SER A 128 9.97 -2.02 -3.65
N GLU A 129 9.93 -1.97 -2.31
CA GLU A 129 8.68 -1.99 -1.55
C GLU A 129 7.80 -0.76 -1.85
N ILE A 130 8.40 0.43 -1.87
CA ILE A 130 7.68 1.67 -2.21
C ILE A 130 7.13 1.60 -3.63
N MET A 131 7.93 1.14 -4.59
CA MET A 131 7.48 0.96 -5.98
C MET A 131 6.32 -0.05 -6.07
N CYS A 132 6.37 -1.14 -5.29
CA CYS A 132 5.26 -2.09 -5.21
C CYS A 132 3.98 -1.48 -4.65
N ILE A 133 4.06 -0.53 -3.72
CA ILE A 133 2.89 0.16 -3.17
C ILE A 133 2.21 1.02 -4.24
N PHE A 134 2.98 1.81 -5.00
CA PHE A 134 2.42 2.72 -6.00
C PHE A 134 1.97 2.01 -7.27
N CYS A 135 2.72 1.00 -7.69
CA CYS A 135 2.48 0.30 -8.97
C CYS A 135 2.13 -1.18 -8.74
N TRP A 136 1.34 -1.46 -7.71
CA TRP A 136 1.01 -2.82 -7.29
C TRP A 136 0.30 -3.65 -8.37
N PHE A 137 -0.36 -3.00 -9.30
CA PHE A 137 -1.04 -3.63 -10.45
C PHE A 137 -0.07 -4.03 -11.57
N ASN A 138 1.21 -3.61 -11.53
CA ASN A 138 2.21 -3.91 -12.55
C ASN A 138 3.00 -5.17 -12.18
N PRO A 139 2.89 -6.27 -12.97
CA PRO A 139 3.58 -7.53 -12.68
C PRO A 139 5.11 -7.42 -12.75
N PHE A 140 5.65 -6.51 -13.55
CA PHE A 140 7.10 -6.32 -13.67
C PHE A 140 7.74 -5.85 -12.37
N ILE A 141 7.04 -5.07 -11.57
CA ILE A 141 7.55 -4.61 -10.27
C ILE A 141 7.67 -5.77 -9.28
N TRP A 142 6.75 -6.72 -9.33
CA TRP A 142 6.83 -7.94 -8.52
C TRP A 142 7.99 -8.84 -8.94
N LEU A 143 8.31 -8.89 -10.23
CA LEU A 143 9.50 -9.58 -10.72
C LEU A 143 10.78 -8.90 -10.23
N MET A 144 10.90 -7.58 -10.38
CA MET A 144 12.05 -6.82 -9.87
C MET A 144 12.22 -7.00 -8.35
N LYS A 145 11.12 -6.96 -7.60
CA LYS A 145 11.13 -7.23 -6.16
C LYS A 145 11.67 -8.64 -5.87
N ARG A 146 11.21 -9.66 -6.60
CA ARG A 146 11.67 -11.04 -6.44
C ARG A 146 13.19 -11.15 -6.66
N GLU A 147 13.72 -10.51 -7.69
CA GLU A 147 15.17 -10.48 -7.96
C GLU A 147 15.94 -9.78 -6.82
N ALA A 148 15.44 -8.66 -6.31
CA ALA A 148 16.04 -7.95 -5.19
C ALA A 148 16.14 -8.79 -3.91
N TYR A 149 15.21 -9.75 -3.70
CA TYR A 149 15.26 -10.70 -2.59
C TYR A 149 15.99 -12.01 -2.92
N SER A 150 16.20 -12.31 -4.20
CA SER A 150 16.77 -13.59 -4.67
C SER A 150 18.25 -13.51 -4.98
N CYS A 151 18.93 -12.39 -4.77
CA CYS A 151 20.38 -12.30 -4.87
C CYS A 151 21.03 -12.93 -3.62
N PRO A 152 21.26 -14.26 -3.59
CA PRO A 152 22.21 -14.86 -2.68
C PRO A 152 23.58 -14.69 -3.36
N PHE A 153 24.40 -13.83 -2.85
CA PHE A 153 25.84 -13.89 -3.14
C PHE A 153 26.52 -14.69 -2.06
#